data_067ad9ff750385839e4c740cb5bd5f81
#
_entry.id   067ad9ff750385839e4c740cb5bd5f81
#
_cell.length_a   1.000
_cell.length_b   1.000
_cell.length_c   1.000
_cell.angle_alpha   90.00
_cell.angle_beta   90.00
_cell.angle_gamma   90.00
#
_symmetry.space_group_name_H-M   'P 1'
#
loop_
_entity.id
_entity.type
_entity.pdbx_description
1 polymer ?
#
loop_
_entity_poly.entity_id
_entity_poly.type
_entity_poly.pdbx_seq_one_letter_code
_entity_poly.pdbx_strand_id
1 'polypeptide(L)'
;EVFGEENFVAQFIWEHRKSGQNDADVSLAHNYKLVYSKDRTILSMNPLATDTSKFSNPDNDPLGPWVADPMDAPNIRENLSYAIKNPETGKMHLPPQGRHWRFSKEKFEEALAQGRIIFGKTGNSKPQYKRYLEEALKKGTNPSTLWTQWGTATEGTKDLMQIFDGLKLFETPKPIRLLREISKLTTDEDSIVLDFFAGSGTTAQAVMELNAEDGGQRRFILVQIPQPI
;
A
#
# COMPACT_ATOMS: atom_id res chain seq x y z
N GLU A 1 24.51 3.89 -8.20
CA GLU A 1 25.32 4.93 -8.88
C GLU A 1 24.60 5.52 -10.11
N VAL A 2 23.88 4.70 -10.94
CA VAL A 2 23.21 5.19 -12.16
C VAL A 2 22.12 6.20 -11.85
N PHE A 3 21.35 5.99 -10.78
CA PHE A 3 20.22 6.84 -10.41
C PHE A 3 20.53 7.83 -9.29
N GLY A 4 21.66 7.69 -8.58
CA GLY A 4 22.00 8.45 -7.38
C GLY A 4 21.31 7.91 -6.11
N GLU A 5 21.96 8.01 -4.96
CA GLU A 5 21.41 7.58 -3.67
C GLU A 5 20.20 8.43 -3.26
N GLU A 6 20.23 9.71 -3.59
CA GLU A 6 19.15 10.68 -3.32
C GLU A 6 17.84 10.33 -4.01
N ASN A 7 17.90 9.55 -5.07
CA ASN A 7 16.74 9.10 -5.85
C ASN A 7 16.22 7.72 -5.45
N PHE A 8 16.82 7.09 -4.44
CA PHE A 8 16.30 5.86 -3.88
C PHE A 8 14.93 6.08 -3.24
N VAL A 9 13.95 5.27 -3.64
CA VAL A 9 12.57 5.35 -3.15
C VAL A 9 12.33 4.34 -2.04
N ALA A 10 12.50 3.05 -2.37
CA ALA A 10 12.25 1.95 -1.44
C ALA A 10 12.86 0.65 -1.94
N GLN A 11 13.01 -0.28 -1.00
CA GLN A 11 13.28 -1.68 -1.27
C GLN A 11 12.05 -2.50 -0.87
N PHE A 12 11.44 -3.16 -1.84
CA PHE A 12 10.34 -4.07 -1.59
C PHE A 12 10.85 -5.50 -1.49
N ILE A 13 10.25 -6.28 -0.61
CA ILE A 13 10.52 -7.71 -0.41
C ILE A 13 9.36 -8.48 -1.03
N TRP A 14 9.63 -9.17 -2.14
CA TRP A 14 8.65 -10.02 -2.78
C TRP A 14 8.85 -11.47 -2.40
N GLU A 15 7.86 -12.08 -1.75
CA GLU A 15 7.83 -13.51 -1.46
C GLU A 15 7.57 -14.28 -2.76
N HIS A 16 8.64 -14.78 -3.37
CA HIS A 16 8.53 -15.52 -4.63
C HIS A 16 8.26 -17.02 -4.46
N ARG A 17 8.36 -17.51 -3.21
CA ARG A 17 8.18 -18.93 -2.85
C ARG A 17 7.60 -19.05 -1.44
N LYS A 18 6.61 -19.94 -1.27
CA LYS A 18 5.94 -20.16 0.03
C LYS A 18 6.49 -21.36 0.80
N SER A 19 7.16 -22.29 0.14
CA SER A 19 7.75 -23.48 0.79
C SER A 19 9.26 -23.40 0.82
N GLY A 20 9.85 -23.86 1.92
CA GLY A 20 11.29 -24.08 2.03
C GLY A 20 11.77 -25.15 1.06
N GLN A 21 13.03 -25.08 0.67
CA GLN A 21 13.78 -26.17 -0.01
C GLN A 21 14.89 -26.61 0.90
N ASN A 22 15.17 -27.91 0.92
CA ASN A 22 16.21 -28.53 1.75
C ASN A 22 17.56 -28.64 1.01
N ASP A 23 17.79 -27.74 0.06
CA ASP A 23 19.01 -27.68 -0.75
C ASP A 23 20.08 -26.75 -0.19
N ALA A 24 19.77 -26.04 0.91
CA ALA A 24 20.68 -25.16 1.62
C ALA A 24 20.27 -25.02 3.10
N ASP A 25 21.18 -24.54 3.95
CA ASP A 25 20.94 -24.31 5.37
C ASP A 25 19.81 -23.30 5.63
N VAL A 26 19.62 -22.37 4.70
CA VAL A 26 18.54 -21.36 4.74
C VAL A 26 17.89 -21.27 3.38
N SER A 27 16.57 -21.49 3.34
CA SER A 27 15.80 -21.39 2.10
C SER A 27 15.51 -19.93 1.77
N LEU A 28 15.96 -19.46 0.60
CA LEU A 28 15.66 -18.12 0.09
C LEU A 28 14.24 -18.10 -0.48
N ALA A 29 13.31 -17.49 0.27
CA ALA A 29 11.90 -17.42 -0.08
C ALA A 29 11.49 -16.07 -0.71
N HIS A 30 12.39 -15.10 -0.79
CA HIS A 30 12.09 -13.76 -1.28
C HIS A 30 13.17 -13.21 -2.22
N ASN A 31 12.75 -12.21 -3.00
CA ASN A 31 13.63 -11.36 -3.80
C ASN A 31 13.38 -9.90 -3.46
N TYR A 32 14.41 -9.08 -3.62
CA TYR A 32 14.29 -7.63 -3.48
C TYR A 32 13.90 -6.97 -4.79
N LYS A 33 13.07 -5.93 -4.71
CA LYS A 33 12.76 -5.00 -5.79
C LYS A 33 13.25 -3.62 -5.36
N LEU A 34 14.29 -3.13 -5.98
CA LEU A 34 14.83 -1.80 -5.72
C LEU A 34 14.08 -0.79 -6.60
N VAL A 35 13.55 0.25 -5.99
CA VAL A 35 12.82 1.30 -6.68
C VAL A 35 13.59 2.60 -6.57
N TYR A 36 13.81 3.22 -7.71
CA TYR A 36 14.43 4.53 -7.86
C TYR A 36 13.52 5.44 -8.67
N SER A 37 13.58 6.72 -8.41
CA SER A 37 12.98 7.77 -9.23
C SER A 37 14.06 8.45 -10.07
N LYS A 38 13.70 9.03 -11.18
CA LYS A 38 14.59 9.97 -11.89
C LYS A 38 14.79 11.26 -11.09
N ASP A 39 13.74 11.69 -10.42
CA ASP A 39 13.72 12.83 -9.52
C ASP A 39 12.79 12.51 -8.34
N ARG A 40 13.38 12.35 -7.15
CA ARG A 40 12.65 11.99 -5.93
C ARG A 40 11.72 13.11 -5.45
N THR A 41 11.99 14.35 -5.81
CA THR A 41 11.22 15.52 -5.33
C THR A 41 9.84 15.63 -5.97
N ILE A 42 9.68 15.09 -7.18
CA ILE A 42 8.43 15.11 -7.94
C ILE A 42 7.74 13.74 -8.02
N LEU A 43 8.35 12.71 -7.42
CA LEU A 43 7.75 11.37 -7.45
C LEU A 43 6.42 11.34 -6.69
N SER A 44 5.39 10.90 -7.36
CA SER A 44 4.13 10.45 -6.77
C SER A 44 3.90 9.00 -7.16
N MET A 45 3.73 8.12 -6.18
CA MET A 45 3.26 6.75 -6.42
C MET A 45 1.75 6.72 -6.24
N ASN A 46 1.05 5.97 -7.10
CA ASN A 46 -0.37 5.79 -6.96
C ASN A 46 -0.68 5.02 -5.67
N PRO A 47 -1.68 5.43 -4.89
CA PRO A 47 -2.05 4.70 -3.70
C PRO A 47 -2.79 3.41 -4.03
N LEU A 48 -2.70 2.43 -3.14
CA LEU A 48 -3.56 1.26 -3.15
C LEU A 48 -5.00 1.63 -2.80
N ALA A 49 -5.95 0.83 -3.28
CA ALA A 49 -7.34 0.94 -2.87
C ALA A 49 -7.48 0.82 -1.34
N THR A 50 -8.35 1.63 -0.78
CA THR A 50 -8.66 1.58 0.65
C THR A 50 -9.53 0.36 0.96
N ASP A 51 -9.18 -0.39 2.01
CA ASP A 51 -10.05 -1.42 2.55
C ASP A 51 -11.28 -0.77 3.21
N THR A 52 -12.41 -0.85 2.54
CA THR A 52 -13.67 -0.24 2.97
C THR A 52 -14.41 -1.07 4.01
N SER A 53 -14.05 -2.34 4.22
CA SER A 53 -14.76 -3.27 5.12
C SER A 53 -14.74 -2.85 6.59
N LYS A 54 -13.78 -2.01 6.98
CA LYS A 54 -13.60 -1.49 8.35
C LYS A 54 -14.47 -0.28 8.68
N PHE A 55 -15.10 0.31 7.66
CA PHE A 55 -15.91 1.52 7.83
C PHE A 55 -17.38 1.14 8.06
N SER A 56 -17.99 1.79 9.04
CA SER A 56 -19.41 1.62 9.36
C SER A 56 -19.98 2.95 9.85
N ASN A 57 -21.30 3.07 9.87
CA ASN A 57 -21.99 4.28 10.39
C ASN A 57 -22.97 3.89 11.52
N PRO A 58 -22.47 3.53 12.72
CA PRO A 58 -23.28 3.04 13.81
C PRO A 58 -24.12 4.12 14.50
N ASP A 59 -23.78 5.38 14.32
CA ASP A 59 -24.42 6.55 14.93
C ASP A 59 -25.18 7.43 13.93
N ASN A 60 -25.38 6.94 12.69
CA ASN A 60 -26.02 7.68 11.61
C ASN A 60 -25.40 9.06 11.37
N ASP A 61 -24.07 9.14 11.45
CA ASP A 61 -23.32 10.35 11.19
C ASP A 61 -23.62 10.89 9.78
N PRO A 62 -23.98 12.16 9.61
CA PRO A 62 -24.33 12.74 8.31
C PRO A 62 -23.15 12.76 7.32
N LEU A 63 -21.91 12.69 7.80
CA LEU A 63 -20.70 12.60 6.96
C LEU A 63 -20.42 11.16 6.46
N GLY A 64 -21.27 10.19 6.84
CA GLY A 64 -21.23 8.83 6.34
C GLY A 64 -20.38 7.87 7.18
N PRO A 65 -20.00 6.72 6.60
CA PRO A 65 -19.25 5.68 7.33
C PRO A 65 -17.86 6.16 7.76
N TRP A 66 -17.45 5.73 8.95
CA TRP A 66 -16.18 6.07 9.56
C TRP A 66 -15.54 4.88 10.28
N VAL A 67 -14.25 5.01 10.59
CA VAL A 67 -13.48 4.11 11.46
C VAL A 67 -12.82 4.91 12.58
N ALA A 68 -12.75 4.33 13.77
CA ALA A 68 -12.13 4.94 14.92
C ALA A 68 -10.61 4.78 14.89
N ASP A 69 -9.91 5.87 14.66
CA ASP A 69 -8.44 5.91 14.73
C ASP A 69 -7.97 6.29 16.14
N PRO A 70 -6.86 5.71 16.65
CA PRO A 70 -6.27 6.14 17.91
C PRO A 70 -5.89 7.62 17.90
N MET A 71 -6.19 8.33 19.00
CA MET A 71 -5.76 9.71 19.20
C MET A 71 -4.33 9.84 19.73
N ASP A 72 -3.73 8.74 20.17
CA ASP A 72 -2.39 8.72 20.74
C ASP A 72 -1.34 8.16 19.75
N ALA A 73 -0.13 8.68 19.83
CA ALA A 73 1.03 8.26 19.02
C ALA A 73 2.22 7.91 19.93
N PRO A 74 3.15 7.04 19.48
CA PRO A 74 4.34 6.68 20.26
C PRO A 74 5.28 7.88 20.47
N ASN A 75 6.14 7.73 21.46
CA ASN A 75 7.08 8.73 22.01
C ASN A 75 6.39 9.82 22.86
N ILE A 76 7.16 10.52 23.67
CA ILE A 76 6.68 11.63 24.50
C ILE A 76 6.93 12.94 23.77
N ARG A 77 5.91 13.78 23.74
CA ARG A 77 5.99 15.18 23.28
C ARG A 77 5.23 16.05 24.29
N GLU A 78 5.94 16.89 25.04
CA GLU A 78 5.37 17.68 26.13
C GLU A 78 4.22 18.60 25.67
N ASN A 79 4.40 19.25 24.53
CA ASN A 79 3.38 20.13 23.93
C ASN A 79 2.12 19.40 23.42
N LEU A 80 2.16 18.07 23.36
CA LEU A 80 1.05 17.20 22.95
C LEU A 80 0.58 16.28 24.09
N SER A 81 1.01 16.55 25.33
CA SER A 81 0.70 15.75 26.53
C SER A 81 -0.19 16.55 27.47
N TYR A 82 -1.36 16.93 27.00
CA TYR A 82 -2.35 17.69 27.78
C TYR A 82 -3.54 16.82 28.21
N ALA A 83 -4.28 17.28 29.24
CA ALA A 83 -5.48 16.60 29.70
C ALA A 83 -6.68 16.90 28.79
N ILE A 84 -7.38 15.84 28.36
CA ILE A 84 -8.63 15.92 27.60
C ILE A 84 -9.79 15.59 28.52
N LYS A 85 -10.77 16.49 28.59
CA LYS A 85 -12.02 16.28 29.32
C LYS A 85 -13.10 15.80 28.37
N ASN A 86 -13.72 14.64 28.68
CA ASN A 86 -14.94 14.24 27.98
C ASN A 86 -16.08 15.21 28.37
N PRO A 87 -16.73 15.89 27.40
CA PRO A 87 -17.78 16.87 27.70
C PRO A 87 -19.04 16.24 28.31
N GLU A 88 -19.35 14.98 28.00
CA GLU A 88 -20.55 14.29 28.46
C GLU A 88 -20.41 13.74 29.89
N THR A 89 -19.28 13.08 30.17
CA THR A 89 -19.07 12.38 31.44
C THR A 89 -18.21 13.17 32.43
N GLY A 90 -17.54 14.22 31.97
CA GLY A 90 -16.58 14.99 32.76
C GLY A 90 -15.25 14.24 33.02
N LYS A 91 -15.10 13.01 32.55
CA LYS A 91 -13.90 12.21 32.77
C LYS A 91 -12.68 12.83 32.09
N MET A 92 -11.56 12.84 32.81
CA MET A 92 -10.27 13.32 32.33
C MET A 92 -9.45 12.19 31.75
N HIS A 93 -8.83 12.43 30.62
CA HIS A 93 -7.94 11.49 29.94
C HIS A 93 -6.57 12.14 29.71
N LEU A 94 -5.51 11.43 30.07
CA LEU A 94 -4.14 11.77 29.71
C LEU A 94 -3.64 10.79 28.64
N PRO A 95 -2.63 11.15 27.85
CA PRO A 95 -2.00 10.20 26.97
C PRO A 95 -1.51 8.96 27.75
N PRO A 96 -1.57 7.76 27.18
CA PRO A 96 -0.95 6.58 27.81
C PRO A 96 0.54 6.81 28.08
N GLN A 97 1.08 6.12 29.07
CA GLN A 97 2.48 6.24 29.42
C GLN A 97 3.39 6.01 28.19
N GLY A 98 4.38 6.89 28.00
CA GLY A 98 5.31 6.84 26.85
C GLY A 98 4.71 7.33 25.52
N ARG A 99 3.52 7.93 25.54
CA ARG A 99 2.81 8.40 24.35
C ARG A 99 2.40 9.86 24.46
N HIS A 100 1.93 10.43 23.36
CA HIS A 100 1.37 11.78 23.29
C HIS A 100 0.10 11.78 22.44
N TRP A 101 -0.69 12.87 22.48
CA TRP A 101 -1.82 13.04 21.56
C TRP A 101 -1.33 13.41 20.15
N ARG A 102 -2.01 12.94 19.13
CA ARG A 102 -1.68 13.22 17.71
C ARG A 102 -1.96 14.65 17.28
N PHE A 103 -2.85 15.34 18.00
CA PHE A 103 -3.29 16.69 17.69
C PHE A 103 -2.81 17.67 18.76
N SER A 104 -2.59 18.94 18.35
CA SER A 104 -2.49 20.02 19.31
C SER A 104 -3.85 20.22 20.00
N LYS A 105 -3.85 20.97 21.10
CA LYS A 105 -5.09 21.24 21.86
C LYS A 105 -6.14 21.95 21.00
N GLU A 106 -5.72 22.90 20.18
CA GLU A 106 -6.58 23.66 19.27
C GLU A 106 -7.23 22.74 18.22
N LYS A 107 -6.44 21.89 17.57
CA LYS A 107 -6.95 20.91 16.59
C LYS A 107 -7.86 19.87 17.22
N PHE A 108 -7.60 19.50 18.47
CA PHE A 108 -8.50 18.62 19.21
C PHE A 108 -9.84 19.29 19.48
N GLU A 109 -9.84 20.54 19.94
CA GLU A 109 -11.06 21.32 20.22
C GLU A 109 -11.90 21.54 18.95
N GLU A 110 -11.25 21.82 17.82
CA GLU A 110 -11.89 21.85 16.50
C GLU A 110 -12.55 20.51 16.14
N ALA A 111 -11.82 19.42 16.26
CA ALA A 111 -12.33 18.09 15.95
C ALA A 111 -13.47 17.67 16.88
N LEU A 112 -13.42 18.08 18.16
CA LEU A 112 -14.48 17.85 19.12
C LEU A 112 -15.75 18.63 18.74
N ALA A 113 -15.61 19.90 18.39
CA ALA A 113 -16.73 20.76 17.95
C ALA A 113 -17.39 20.23 16.66
N GLN A 114 -16.63 19.59 15.79
CA GLN A 114 -17.11 18.94 14.57
C GLN A 114 -17.73 17.54 14.81
N GLY A 115 -17.81 17.06 16.06
CA GLY A 115 -18.33 15.72 16.39
C GLY A 115 -17.42 14.56 15.95
N ARG A 116 -16.14 14.85 15.66
CA ARG A 116 -15.17 13.85 15.17
C ARG A 116 -14.42 13.11 16.27
N ILE A 117 -14.62 13.49 17.53
CA ILE A 117 -14.01 12.82 18.69
C ILE A 117 -15.04 11.94 19.37
N ILE A 118 -14.68 10.70 19.61
CA ILE A 118 -15.51 9.73 20.34
C ILE A 118 -14.77 9.16 21.54
N PHE A 119 -15.53 8.82 22.58
CA PHE A 119 -15.01 8.26 23.84
C PHE A 119 -15.51 6.81 24.08
N GLY A 120 -15.77 6.08 22.98
CA GLY A 120 -16.38 4.75 23.02
C GLY A 120 -17.88 4.80 23.38
N LYS A 121 -18.52 3.64 23.36
CA LYS A 121 -19.98 3.52 23.57
C LYS A 121 -20.48 4.04 24.94
N THR A 122 -19.66 3.97 25.97
CA THR A 122 -20.02 4.39 27.33
C THR A 122 -19.46 5.76 27.73
N GLY A 123 -18.78 6.45 26.82
CA GLY A 123 -18.11 7.73 27.13
C GLY A 123 -16.87 7.59 28.03
N ASN A 124 -16.47 6.38 28.41
CA ASN A 124 -15.38 6.15 29.37
C ASN A 124 -14.05 5.74 28.76
N SER A 125 -14.04 5.45 27.47
CA SER A 125 -12.83 5.07 26.73
C SER A 125 -11.94 6.30 26.46
N LYS A 126 -10.64 6.07 26.24
CA LYS A 126 -9.76 7.14 25.76
C LYS A 126 -10.29 7.71 24.44
N PRO A 127 -10.02 8.99 24.14
CA PRO A 127 -10.50 9.63 22.93
C PRO A 127 -9.96 8.94 21.67
N GLN A 128 -10.82 8.84 20.67
CA GLN A 128 -10.51 8.33 19.33
C GLN A 128 -11.06 9.33 18.30
N TYR A 129 -10.48 9.33 17.11
CA TYR A 129 -10.84 10.24 16.03
C TYR A 129 -11.61 9.48 14.93
N LYS A 130 -12.74 10.02 14.49
CA LYS A 130 -13.48 9.49 13.34
C LYS A 130 -12.75 9.85 12.06
N ARG A 131 -12.23 8.84 11.34
CA ARG A 131 -11.73 9.00 9.97
C ARG A 131 -12.81 8.51 9.02
N TYR A 132 -13.34 9.39 8.20
CA TYR A 132 -14.43 9.08 7.29
C TYR A 132 -13.97 8.33 6.04
N LEU A 133 -14.86 7.50 5.50
CA LEU A 133 -14.61 6.69 4.30
C LEU A 133 -14.25 7.58 3.11
N GLU A 134 -14.97 8.67 2.90
CA GLU A 134 -14.70 9.58 1.78
C GLU A 134 -13.27 10.14 1.82
N GLU A 135 -12.79 10.55 2.99
CA GLU A 135 -11.42 11.04 3.18
C GLU A 135 -10.38 9.93 2.93
N ALA A 136 -10.70 8.71 3.40
CA ALA A 136 -9.83 7.56 3.21
C ALA A 136 -9.74 7.14 1.73
N LEU A 137 -10.85 7.18 1.00
CA LEU A 137 -10.88 6.91 -0.44
C LEU A 137 -10.08 7.94 -1.25
N LYS A 138 -10.22 9.24 -0.91
CA LYS A 138 -9.43 10.30 -1.57
C LYS A 138 -7.94 10.17 -1.31
N LYS A 139 -7.55 9.74 -0.11
CA LYS A 139 -6.13 9.59 0.26
C LYS A 139 -5.52 8.30 -0.26
N GLY A 140 -6.32 7.22 -0.31
CA GLY A 140 -5.85 5.86 -0.56
C GLY A 140 -4.89 5.33 0.52
N THR A 141 -4.26 4.21 0.26
CA THR A 141 -3.33 3.54 1.18
C THR A 141 -1.96 3.42 0.54
N ASN A 142 -0.90 3.85 1.22
CA ASN A 142 0.46 3.66 0.74
C ASN A 142 0.79 2.16 0.67
N PRO A 143 1.50 1.69 -0.38
CA PRO A 143 1.92 0.31 -0.47
C PRO A 143 2.89 -0.06 0.66
N SER A 144 2.73 -1.27 1.19
CA SER A 144 3.72 -1.86 2.09
C SER A 144 4.95 -2.32 1.30
N THR A 145 6.12 -2.29 1.90
CA THR A 145 7.34 -2.86 1.31
C THR A 145 7.39 -4.38 1.40
N LEU A 146 6.49 -5.04 2.13
CA LEU A 146 6.39 -6.49 2.23
C LEU A 146 5.26 -7.00 1.31
N TRP A 147 5.65 -7.74 0.28
CA TRP A 147 4.77 -8.24 -0.78
C TRP A 147 4.66 -9.76 -0.75
N THR A 148 3.62 -10.26 -0.10
CA THR A 148 3.32 -11.68 0.05
C THR A 148 2.10 -12.15 -0.75
N GLN A 149 1.34 -11.20 -1.34
CA GLN A 149 0.05 -11.45 -2.00
C GLN A 149 0.08 -11.34 -3.53
N TRP A 150 1.19 -10.92 -4.13
CA TRP A 150 1.24 -10.60 -5.57
C TRP A 150 1.70 -11.76 -6.46
N GLY A 151 1.52 -12.97 -5.98
CA GLY A 151 1.87 -14.19 -6.70
C GLY A 151 3.31 -14.63 -6.48
N THR A 152 3.55 -15.92 -6.75
CA THR A 152 4.85 -16.60 -6.62
C THR A 152 5.45 -16.91 -7.99
N ALA A 153 6.70 -17.35 -8.04
CA ALA A 153 7.35 -17.83 -9.27
C ALA A 153 6.60 -19.01 -9.90
N THR A 154 6.04 -19.90 -9.06
CA THR A 154 5.21 -21.02 -9.53
C THR A 154 3.92 -20.53 -10.20
N GLU A 155 3.29 -19.50 -9.65
CA GLU A 155 2.10 -18.90 -10.27
C GLU A 155 2.46 -18.27 -11.62
N GLY A 156 3.59 -17.55 -11.73
CA GLY A 156 4.04 -17.02 -13.02
C GLY A 156 4.24 -18.10 -14.09
N THR A 157 4.77 -19.30 -13.72
CA THR A 157 4.87 -20.43 -14.65
C THR A 157 3.47 -20.92 -15.06
N LYS A 158 2.52 -21.01 -14.12
CA LYS A 158 1.14 -21.42 -14.44
C LYS A 158 0.45 -20.41 -15.35
N ASP A 159 0.61 -19.11 -15.07
CA ASP A 159 0.06 -18.03 -15.90
C ASP A 159 0.54 -18.19 -17.36
N LEU A 160 1.86 -18.39 -17.57
CA LEU A 160 2.42 -18.58 -18.90
C LEU A 160 1.88 -19.84 -19.58
N MET A 161 1.87 -20.98 -18.89
CA MET A 161 1.36 -22.23 -19.43
C MET A 161 -0.12 -22.15 -19.81
N GLN A 162 -0.91 -21.37 -19.07
CA GLN A 162 -2.33 -21.16 -19.39
C GLN A 162 -2.52 -20.41 -20.72
N ILE A 163 -1.61 -19.47 -21.05
CA ILE A 163 -1.63 -18.72 -22.31
C ILE A 163 -1.19 -19.59 -23.50
N PHE A 164 -0.27 -20.50 -23.28
CA PHE A 164 0.35 -21.32 -24.33
C PHE A 164 -0.06 -22.80 -24.26
N ASP A 165 -1.33 -23.08 -23.96
CA ASP A 165 -1.92 -24.44 -23.99
C ASP A 165 -1.09 -25.50 -23.22
N GLY A 166 -0.51 -25.14 -22.09
CA GLY A 166 0.28 -26.00 -21.22
C GLY A 166 1.77 -26.04 -21.55
N LEU A 167 2.24 -25.31 -22.55
CA LEU A 167 3.65 -25.28 -22.92
C LEU A 167 4.46 -24.36 -22.00
N LYS A 168 5.56 -24.89 -21.45
CA LYS A 168 6.51 -24.11 -20.65
C LYS A 168 7.57 -23.48 -21.57
N LEU A 169 7.25 -22.35 -22.18
CA LEU A 169 8.12 -21.66 -23.13
C LEU A 169 9.22 -20.80 -22.50
N PHE A 170 9.16 -20.58 -21.18
CA PHE A 170 10.15 -19.79 -20.45
C PHE A 170 10.35 -20.37 -19.04
N GLU A 171 11.58 -20.36 -18.53
CA GLU A 171 11.88 -21.05 -17.26
C GLU A 171 11.34 -20.35 -16.00
N THR A 172 11.50 -19.04 -15.93
CA THR A 172 11.22 -18.26 -14.72
C THR A 172 10.40 -17.01 -15.00
N PRO A 173 9.18 -17.16 -15.57
CA PRO A 173 8.31 -16.00 -15.80
C PRO A 173 7.90 -15.36 -14.47
N LYS A 174 7.74 -14.05 -14.46
CA LYS A 174 7.17 -13.36 -13.31
C LYS A 174 5.65 -13.51 -13.32
N PRO A 175 4.99 -13.59 -12.16
CA PRO A 175 3.52 -13.62 -12.13
C PRO A 175 2.95 -12.30 -12.67
N ILE A 176 1.91 -12.40 -13.48
CA ILE A 176 1.23 -11.25 -14.10
C ILE A 176 0.76 -10.27 -13.02
N ARG A 177 0.20 -10.78 -11.93
CA ARG A 177 -0.30 -9.99 -10.80
C ARG A 177 0.77 -9.08 -10.19
N LEU A 178 2.02 -9.53 -10.10
CA LEU A 178 3.13 -8.72 -9.58
C LEU A 178 3.42 -7.53 -10.50
N LEU A 179 3.54 -7.79 -11.81
CA LEU A 179 3.88 -6.74 -12.78
C LEU A 179 2.70 -5.77 -12.99
N ARG A 180 1.46 -6.26 -12.92
CA ARG A 180 0.26 -5.42 -12.94
C ARG A 180 0.23 -4.48 -11.75
N GLU A 181 0.53 -4.98 -10.55
CA GLU A 181 0.57 -4.13 -9.34
C GLU A 181 1.70 -3.11 -9.39
N ILE A 182 2.89 -3.49 -9.86
CA ILE A 182 3.99 -2.54 -10.10
C ILE A 182 3.54 -1.44 -11.06
N SER A 183 2.94 -1.80 -12.20
CA SER A 183 2.45 -0.84 -13.18
C SER A 183 1.37 0.07 -12.59
N LYS A 184 0.41 -0.47 -11.83
CA LYS A 184 -0.65 0.30 -11.17
C LYS A 184 -0.12 1.34 -10.19
N LEU A 185 0.94 1.00 -9.43
CA LEU A 185 1.56 1.90 -8.45
C LEU A 185 2.44 2.98 -9.08
N THR A 186 2.96 2.75 -10.29
CA THR A 186 4.05 3.57 -10.85
C THR A 186 3.72 4.23 -12.18
N THR A 187 2.52 4.02 -12.73
CA THR A 187 2.13 4.57 -14.04
C THR A 187 0.78 5.28 -13.97
N ASP A 188 0.68 6.35 -14.74
CA ASP A 188 -0.59 6.98 -15.10
C ASP A 188 -1.21 6.27 -16.33
N GLU A 189 -2.43 6.64 -16.69
CA GLU A 189 -3.23 5.97 -17.73
C GLU A 189 -2.62 6.05 -19.15
N ASP A 190 -1.69 6.97 -19.42
CA ASP A 190 -1.03 7.21 -20.72
C ASP A 190 0.47 6.92 -20.72
N SER A 191 1.01 6.40 -19.64
CA SER A 191 2.45 6.16 -19.43
C SER A 191 3.04 5.18 -20.46
N ILE A 192 4.38 5.24 -20.63
CA ILE A 192 5.16 4.25 -21.39
C ILE A 192 5.94 3.38 -20.40
N VAL A 193 5.73 2.07 -20.47
CA VAL A 193 6.44 1.07 -19.69
C VAL A 193 7.55 0.46 -20.54
N LEU A 194 8.79 0.57 -20.10
CA LEU A 194 9.95 0.01 -20.78
C LEU A 194 10.51 -1.15 -19.95
N ASP A 195 10.67 -2.32 -20.58
CA ASP A 195 11.27 -3.52 -19.99
C ASP A 195 12.45 -3.98 -20.84
N PHE A 196 13.67 -3.79 -20.31
CA PHE A 196 14.91 -4.15 -20.99
C PHE A 196 15.23 -5.65 -20.98
N PHE A 197 14.52 -6.43 -20.15
CA PHE A 197 14.75 -7.88 -19.99
C PHE A 197 13.40 -8.60 -19.99
N ALA A 198 12.64 -8.39 -21.07
CA ALA A 198 11.23 -8.76 -21.18
C ALA A 198 10.92 -10.24 -20.92
N GLY A 199 11.90 -11.13 -21.11
CA GLY A 199 11.75 -12.57 -20.88
C GLY A 199 10.57 -13.15 -21.64
N SER A 200 9.55 -13.60 -20.90
CA SER A 200 8.30 -14.14 -21.45
C SER A 200 7.29 -13.07 -21.90
N GLY A 201 7.62 -11.77 -21.80
CA GLY A 201 6.70 -10.70 -22.16
C GLY A 201 5.61 -10.40 -21.13
N THR A 202 5.71 -10.88 -19.90
CA THR A 202 4.71 -10.72 -18.85
C THR A 202 4.39 -9.24 -18.56
N THR A 203 5.36 -8.35 -18.75
CA THR A 203 5.15 -6.89 -18.60
C THR A 203 4.11 -6.36 -19.58
N ALA A 204 4.18 -6.80 -20.86
CA ALA A 204 3.18 -6.40 -21.87
C ALA A 204 1.79 -6.85 -21.47
N GLN A 205 1.63 -8.10 -21.07
CA GLN A 205 0.34 -8.63 -20.63
C GLN A 205 -0.21 -7.86 -19.43
N ALA A 206 0.63 -7.61 -18.42
CA ALA A 206 0.24 -6.84 -17.23
C ALA A 206 -0.28 -5.43 -17.60
N VAL A 207 0.37 -4.75 -18.55
CA VAL A 207 -0.06 -3.43 -19.04
C VAL A 207 -1.37 -3.52 -19.83
N MET A 208 -1.53 -4.53 -20.69
CA MET A 208 -2.78 -4.72 -21.44
C MET A 208 -3.96 -5.03 -20.51
N GLU A 209 -3.78 -5.90 -19.50
CA GLU A 209 -4.81 -6.19 -18.51
C GLU A 209 -5.17 -4.95 -17.68
N LEU A 210 -4.18 -4.14 -17.29
CA LEU A 210 -4.43 -2.91 -16.54
C LEU A 210 -5.22 -1.89 -17.37
N ASN A 211 -4.88 -1.72 -18.66
CA ASN A 211 -5.64 -0.86 -19.57
C ASN A 211 -7.09 -1.35 -19.75
N ALA A 212 -7.31 -2.65 -19.80
CA ALA A 212 -8.66 -3.22 -19.89
C ALA A 212 -9.47 -3.00 -18.58
N GLU A 213 -8.78 -2.97 -17.42
CA GLU A 213 -9.42 -2.75 -16.11
C GLU A 213 -9.84 -1.29 -15.91
N ASP A 214 -8.98 -0.33 -16.25
CA ASP A 214 -9.17 1.09 -15.92
C ASP A 214 -9.45 2.01 -17.14
N GLY A 215 -9.48 1.44 -18.35
CA GLY A 215 -9.69 2.19 -19.60
C GLY A 215 -8.46 2.99 -20.07
N GLY A 216 -7.31 2.76 -19.46
CA GLY A 216 -6.04 3.41 -19.77
C GLY A 216 -5.52 3.08 -21.18
N GLN A 217 -4.56 3.89 -21.62
CA GLN A 217 -3.89 3.77 -22.92
C GLN A 217 -2.36 3.67 -22.77
N ARG A 218 -1.91 3.04 -21.66
CA ARG A 218 -0.49 2.78 -21.43
C ARG A 218 0.09 2.02 -22.60
N ARG A 219 1.30 2.37 -22.97
CA ARG A 219 2.10 1.70 -24.00
C ARG A 219 3.26 0.98 -23.36
N PHE A 220 3.81 -0.01 -24.05
CA PHE A 220 5.01 -0.71 -23.58
C PHE A 220 6.04 -0.87 -24.69
N ILE A 221 7.31 -0.94 -24.30
CA ILE A 221 8.45 -1.26 -25.13
C ILE A 221 9.17 -2.43 -24.47
N LEU A 222 9.29 -3.55 -25.18
CA LEU A 222 9.96 -4.75 -24.67
C LEU A 222 11.26 -4.97 -25.43
N VAL A 223 12.34 -5.21 -24.71
CA VAL A 223 13.65 -5.58 -25.29
C VAL A 223 14.06 -6.93 -24.73
N GLN A 224 14.36 -7.88 -25.60
CA GLN A 224 14.81 -9.23 -25.24
C GLN A 224 15.94 -9.67 -26.18
N ILE A 225 17.00 -10.20 -25.59
CA ILE A 225 18.06 -10.86 -26.36
C ILE A 225 17.50 -12.19 -26.83
N PRO A 226 17.60 -12.51 -28.14
CA PRO A 226 17.16 -13.80 -28.66
C PRO A 226 17.80 -14.96 -27.91
N GLN A 227 16.99 -15.92 -27.49
CA GLN A 227 17.45 -17.16 -26.87
C GLN A 227 17.31 -18.30 -27.90
N PRO A 228 18.27 -19.25 -28.01
CA PRO A 228 18.04 -20.47 -28.79
C PRO A 228 16.81 -21.20 -28.21
N ILE A 229 15.94 -21.62 -29.09
CA ILE A 229 14.79 -22.47 -28.78
C ILE A 229 15.28 -23.91 -28.65
#